data_6c541917ce0ee663d7283ff03be9b339
#
_entry.id   6c541917ce0ee663d7283ff03be9b339
#
_cell.length_a   1.000
_cell.length_b   1.000
_cell.length_c   1.000
_cell.angle_alpha   90.00
_cell.angle_beta   90.00
_cell.angle_gamma   90.00
#
_symmetry.space_group_name_H-M   'P 1'
#
loop_
_entity.id
_entity.type
_entity.pdbx_description
1 polymer ?
#
loop_
_entity_poly.entity_id
_entity_poly.type
_entity_poly.pdbx_seq_one_letter_code
_entity_poly.pdbx_strand_id
1 'polypeptide(L)'
;VSTMIEDVMFHLNKQICVVLKYTKEFGDNEEEKLEQFAQKATVSFMRRIPKVREYLETDLQAAYDGDPAARSKDEIVFSYPGLYAITVYRLAHELFLLGVPLIPRMMTEQAHSKTGIDIHPGATIGKYFFIDHGTGIVIGETTIIGCHVKLYQGVTLGALSTKGGQKLRDVRRHPTIGDNVTIYSGASILGGETVIEEGVVIGGNSFITQSIKKGTKVSVRNQELIYHSGDAVSYTHLTLPTNSL
;
A
#
# COMPACT_ATOMS: atom_id res chain seq x y z
N VAL A 1 -19.49 22.93 -9.41
CA VAL A 1 -18.27 22.18 -9.74
C VAL A 1 -17.07 23.10 -9.82
N SER A 2 -17.11 24.21 -10.60
CA SER A 2 -15.96 25.15 -10.73
C SER A 2 -15.50 25.71 -9.38
N THR A 3 -16.42 26.21 -8.56
CA THR A 3 -16.13 26.75 -7.23
C THR A 3 -15.46 25.73 -6.30
N MET A 4 -15.92 24.48 -6.35
CA MET A 4 -15.31 23.39 -5.55
C MET A 4 -13.87 23.08 -6.00
N ILE A 5 -13.61 23.10 -7.30
CA ILE A 5 -12.26 22.85 -7.85
C ILE A 5 -11.34 24.00 -7.45
N GLU A 6 -11.79 25.25 -7.58
CA GLU A 6 -11.03 26.43 -7.16
C GLU A 6 -10.69 26.39 -5.67
N ASP A 7 -11.66 26.01 -4.83
CA ASP A 7 -11.48 25.87 -3.38
C ASP A 7 -10.43 24.79 -3.04
N VAL A 8 -10.54 23.62 -3.66
CA VAL A 8 -9.56 22.53 -3.49
C VAL A 8 -8.18 22.99 -3.94
N MET A 9 -8.06 23.65 -5.08
CA MET A 9 -6.77 24.16 -5.57
C MET A 9 -6.17 25.19 -4.62
N PHE A 10 -6.98 26.11 -4.13
CA PHE A 10 -6.54 27.13 -3.18
C PHE A 10 -6.00 26.49 -1.89
N HIS A 11 -6.76 25.59 -1.29
CA HIS A 11 -6.36 24.92 -0.05
C HIS A 11 -5.16 24.01 -0.25
N LEU A 12 -5.10 23.24 -1.34
CA LEU A 12 -3.95 22.38 -1.64
C LEU A 12 -2.67 23.22 -1.82
N ASN A 13 -2.72 24.29 -2.62
CA ASN A 13 -1.60 25.19 -2.81
C ASN A 13 -1.09 25.75 -1.48
N LYS A 14 -2.01 26.24 -0.64
CA LYS A 14 -1.69 26.76 0.69
C LYS A 14 -1.00 25.72 1.57
N GLN A 15 -1.50 24.48 1.59
CA GLN A 15 -0.90 23.40 2.39
C GLN A 15 0.48 23.01 1.86
N ILE A 16 0.67 22.97 0.56
CA ILE A 16 1.99 22.71 -0.04
C ILE A 16 2.98 23.81 0.37
N CYS A 17 2.60 25.10 0.30
CA CYS A 17 3.46 26.19 0.79
C CYS A 17 3.83 26.01 2.27
N VAL A 18 2.88 25.64 3.13
CA VAL A 18 3.13 25.44 4.56
C VAL A 18 4.16 24.33 4.79
N VAL A 19 4.01 23.18 4.14
CA VAL A 19 4.94 22.06 4.35
C VAL A 19 6.32 22.35 3.77
N LEU A 20 6.42 23.05 2.64
CA LEU A 20 7.71 23.45 2.06
C LEU A 20 8.48 24.40 2.98
N LYS A 21 7.79 25.36 3.60
CA LYS A 21 8.38 26.23 4.63
C LYS A 21 8.83 25.45 5.85
N TYR A 22 8.05 24.48 6.29
CA TYR A 22 8.36 23.63 7.44
C TYR A 22 9.58 22.73 7.19
N THR A 23 9.66 22.08 6.03
CA THR A 23 10.75 21.17 5.68
C THR A 23 12.03 21.88 5.24
N LYS A 24 11.98 23.20 5.06
CA LYS A 24 13.10 24.04 4.59
C LYS A 24 13.67 23.54 3.25
N GLU A 25 12.80 23.06 2.36
CA GLU A 25 13.19 22.63 1.01
C GLU A 25 13.78 23.78 0.18
N PHE A 26 13.41 25.03 0.54
CA PHE A 26 13.91 26.25 -0.07
C PHE A 26 14.57 27.12 0.98
N GLY A 27 15.59 27.89 0.58
CA GLY A 27 16.27 28.84 1.45
C GLY A 27 15.38 30.02 1.85
N ASP A 28 15.73 30.72 2.92
CA ASP A 28 14.95 31.83 3.49
C ASP A 28 14.68 32.98 2.49
N ASN A 29 15.49 33.11 1.43
CA ASN A 29 15.35 34.14 0.37
C ASN A 29 14.72 33.58 -0.93
N GLU A 30 14.13 32.38 -0.92
CA GLU A 30 13.60 31.70 -2.11
C GLU A 30 12.06 31.58 -2.08
N GLU A 31 11.37 32.47 -1.41
CA GLU A 31 9.91 32.44 -1.26
C GLU A 31 9.18 32.38 -2.61
N GLU A 32 9.65 33.13 -3.60
CA GLU A 32 9.07 33.12 -4.95
C GLU A 32 9.19 31.73 -5.62
N LYS A 33 10.33 31.05 -5.47
CA LYS A 33 10.52 29.68 -6.00
C LYS A 33 9.62 28.67 -5.31
N LEU A 34 9.44 28.81 -3.99
CA LEU A 34 8.54 28.00 -3.20
C LEU A 34 7.11 28.14 -3.68
N GLU A 35 6.63 29.36 -3.87
CA GLU A 35 5.28 29.63 -4.36
C GLU A 35 5.07 29.10 -5.78
N GLN A 36 6.05 29.29 -6.67
CA GLN A 36 6.02 28.75 -8.04
C GLN A 36 5.97 27.20 -8.03
N PHE A 37 6.74 26.55 -7.15
CA PHE A 37 6.67 25.08 -7.01
C PHE A 37 5.28 24.64 -6.53
N ALA A 38 4.75 25.26 -5.47
CA ALA A 38 3.45 24.90 -4.92
C ALA A 38 2.32 25.08 -5.96
N GLN A 39 2.33 26.18 -6.71
CA GLN A 39 1.38 26.42 -7.78
C GLN A 39 1.49 25.38 -8.90
N LYS A 40 2.71 25.09 -9.36
CA LYS A 40 2.98 24.08 -10.40
C LYS A 40 2.54 22.68 -9.95
N ALA A 41 2.86 22.31 -8.72
CA ALA A 41 2.45 21.02 -8.14
C ALA A 41 0.93 20.91 -8.05
N THR A 42 0.24 21.94 -7.56
CA THR A 42 -1.22 22.00 -7.48
C THR A 42 -1.88 21.82 -8.85
N VAL A 43 -1.48 22.61 -9.83
CA VAL A 43 -2.03 22.52 -11.20
C VAL A 43 -1.74 21.15 -11.82
N SER A 44 -0.52 20.64 -11.64
CA SER A 44 -0.13 19.32 -12.16
C SER A 44 -0.91 18.20 -11.51
N PHE A 45 -1.16 18.27 -10.21
CA PHE A 45 -2.01 17.32 -9.49
C PHE A 45 -3.44 17.31 -10.04
N MET A 46 -4.06 18.48 -10.19
CA MET A 46 -5.41 18.57 -10.75
C MET A 46 -5.52 17.98 -12.16
N ARG A 47 -4.50 18.15 -12.98
CA ARG A 47 -4.43 17.54 -14.33
C ARG A 47 -4.33 16.01 -14.30
N ARG A 48 -3.89 15.42 -13.18
CA ARG A 48 -3.78 13.97 -13.00
C ARG A 48 -5.06 13.32 -12.45
N ILE A 49 -5.99 14.10 -11.91
CA ILE A 49 -7.26 13.59 -11.35
C ILE A 49 -8.04 12.71 -12.34
N PRO A 50 -8.19 13.04 -13.64
CA PRO A 50 -8.87 12.16 -14.59
C PRO A 50 -8.24 10.78 -14.69
N LYS A 51 -6.90 10.70 -14.67
CA LYS A 51 -6.17 9.42 -14.67
C LYS A 51 -6.41 8.64 -13.37
N VAL A 52 -6.37 9.31 -12.22
CA VAL A 52 -6.67 8.67 -10.91
C VAL A 52 -8.08 8.09 -10.93
N ARG A 53 -9.06 8.83 -11.46
CA ARG A 53 -10.43 8.37 -11.60
C ARG A 53 -10.54 7.13 -12.49
N GLU A 54 -9.85 7.09 -13.63
CA GLU A 54 -9.78 5.92 -14.51
C GLU A 54 -9.25 4.68 -13.76
N TYR A 55 -8.19 4.83 -12.94
CA TYR A 55 -7.66 3.74 -12.13
C TYR A 55 -8.68 3.26 -11.09
N LEU A 56 -9.33 4.19 -10.39
CA LEU A 56 -10.35 3.87 -9.39
C LEU A 56 -11.57 3.15 -9.98
N GLU A 57 -11.96 3.49 -11.20
CA GLU A 57 -13.02 2.77 -11.91
C GLU A 57 -12.63 1.30 -12.16
N THR A 58 -11.35 1.02 -12.48
CA THR A 58 -10.85 -0.35 -12.63
C THR A 58 -10.76 -1.09 -11.30
N ASP A 59 -10.34 -0.41 -10.21
CA ASP A 59 -10.26 -0.99 -8.87
C ASP A 59 -11.66 -1.33 -8.32
N LEU A 60 -12.63 -0.46 -8.55
CA LEU A 60 -14.03 -0.69 -8.22
C LEU A 60 -14.60 -1.90 -8.99
N GLN A 61 -14.24 -2.02 -10.28
CA GLN A 61 -14.64 -3.19 -11.06
C GLN A 61 -14.01 -4.47 -10.51
N ALA A 62 -12.71 -4.45 -10.18
CA ALA A 62 -12.02 -5.60 -9.61
C ALA A 62 -12.61 -6.04 -8.25
N ALA A 63 -13.02 -5.07 -7.42
CA ALA A 63 -13.69 -5.36 -6.16
C ALA A 63 -15.08 -6.01 -6.38
N TYR A 64 -15.86 -5.49 -7.33
CA TYR A 64 -17.18 -6.03 -7.67
C TYR A 64 -17.11 -7.45 -8.25
N ASP A 65 -16.14 -7.69 -9.14
CA ASP A 65 -15.94 -9.01 -9.75
C ASP A 65 -15.32 -10.03 -8.78
N GLY A 66 -14.55 -9.55 -7.80
CA GLY A 66 -13.76 -10.37 -6.89
C GLY A 66 -14.42 -10.71 -5.56
N ASP A 67 -15.54 -10.06 -5.21
CA ASP A 67 -16.29 -10.32 -3.99
C ASP A 67 -17.75 -10.71 -4.28
N PRO A 68 -18.10 -12.00 -4.15
CA PRO A 68 -19.47 -12.46 -4.39
C PRO A 68 -20.51 -11.89 -3.40
N ALA A 69 -20.09 -11.27 -2.30
CA ALA A 69 -20.97 -10.64 -1.34
C ALA A 69 -21.41 -9.23 -1.77
N ALA A 70 -20.67 -8.58 -2.68
CA ALA A 70 -20.97 -7.25 -3.18
C ALA A 70 -22.24 -7.26 -4.07
N ARG A 71 -23.29 -6.57 -3.64
CA ARG A 71 -24.55 -6.49 -4.40
C ARG A 71 -24.53 -5.41 -5.47
N SER A 72 -23.74 -4.37 -5.30
CA SER A 72 -23.60 -3.28 -6.25
C SER A 72 -22.25 -2.57 -6.11
N LYS A 73 -21.86 -1.82 -7.15
CA LYS A 73 -20.68 -0.94 -7.07
C LYS A 73 -20.86 0.20 -6.07
N ASP A 74 -22.09 0.70 -5.91
CA ASP A 74 -22.41 1.74 -4.95
C ASP A 74 -22.16 1.26 -3.50
N GLU A 75 -22.53 0.00 -3.19
CA GLU A 75 -22.23 -0.60 -1.89
C GLU A 75 -20.73 -0.61 -1.61
N ILE A 76 -19.91 -0.95 -2.60
CA ILE A 76 -18.45 -0.95 -2.45
C ILE A 76 -17.93 0.48 -2.22
N VAL A 77 -18.42 1.45 -2.99
CA VAL A 77 -18.00 2.86 -2.86
C VAL A 77 -18.28 3.40 -1.46
N PHE A 78 -19.42 3.07 -0.88
CA PHE A 78 -19.85 3.64 0.40
C PHE A 78 -19.38 2.86 1.63
N SER A 79 -18.98 1.59 1.49
CA SER A 79 -18.76 0.73 2.66
C SER A 79 -17.41 0.01 2.70
N TYR A 80 -16.70 -0.19 1.57
CA TYR A 80 -15.46 -0.99 1.58
C TYR A 80 -14.24 -0.19 2.02
N PRO A 81 -13.61 -0.54 3.16
CA PRO A 81 -12.40 0.13 3.63
C PRO A 81 -11.22 -0.02 2.67
N GLY A 82 -11.15 -1.14 1.92
CA GLY A 82 -10.14 -1.37 0.90
C GLY A 82 -10.18 -0.32 -0.20
N LEU A 83 -11.36 -0.03 -0.76
CA LEU A 83 -11.50 1.00 -1.80
C LEU A 83 -11.17 2.40 -1.27
N TYR A 84 -11.55 2.71 -0.02
CA TYR A 84 -11.18 3.97 0.61
C TYR A 84 -9.65 4.13 0.72
N ALA A 85 -8.96 3.12 1.23
CA ALA A 85 -7.49 3.14 1.36
C ALA A 85 -6.80 3.28 -0.01
N ILE A 86 -7.27 2.54 -1.02
CA ILE A 86 -6.77 2.63 -2.40
C ILE A 86 -7.00 4.04 -2.97
N THR A 87 -8.18 4.63 -2.74
CA THR A 87 -8.51 5.99 -3.22
C THR A 87 -7.53 7.02 -2.66
N VAL A 88 -7.33 7.00 -1.34
CA VAL A 88 -6.38 7.92 -0.68
C VAL A 88 -4.95 7.68 -1.17
N TYR A 89 -4.54 6.40 -1.28
CA TYR A 89 -3.21 6.04 -1.81
C TYR A 89 -3.00 6.60 -3.23
N ARG A 90 -3.93 6.40 -4.17
CA ARG A 90 -3.77 6.86 -5.55
C ARG A 90 -3.62 8.37 -5.65
N LEU A 91 -4.38 9.13 -4.84
CA LEU A 91 -4.23 10.59 -4.75
C LEU A 91 -2.88 10.97 -4.12
N ALA A 92 -2.50 10.33 -3.03
CA ALA A 92 -1.23 10.58 -2.35
C ALA A 92 -0.02 10.23 -3.22
N HIS A 93 -0.11 9.15 -4.00
CA HIS A 93 0.94 8.74 -4.94
C HIS A 93 1.22 9.81 -6.00
N GLU A 94 0.20 10.44 -6.55
CA GLU A 94 0.40 11.52 -7.54
C GLU A 94 1.07 12.76 -6.92
N LEU A 95 0.77 13.10 -5.67
CA LEU A 95 1.47 14.17 -4.95
C LEU A 95 2.92 13.76 -4.62
N PHE A 96 3.15 12.49 -4.27
CA PHE A 96 4.49 11.93 -4.04
C PHE A 96 5.36 12.03 -5.30
N LEU A 97 4.82 11.65 -6.46
CA LEU A 97 5.49 11.77 -7.76
C LEU A 97 5.78 13.22 -8.18
N LEU A 98 5.04 14.18 -7.64
CA LEU A 98 5.29 15.61 -7.85
C LEU A 98 6.33 16.18 -6.88
N GLY A 99 6.90 15.37 -5.99
CA GLY A 99 7.90 15.78 -5.02
C GLY A 99 7.33 16.61 -3.86
N VAL A 100 6.02 16.55 -3.60
CA VAL A 100 5.41 17.23 -2.45
C VAL A 100 5.83 16.50 -1.17
N PRO A 101 6.50 17.19 -0.22
CA PRO A 101 6.93 16.55 1.02
C PRO A 101 5.77 16.38 1.99
N LEU A 102 5.88 15.46 2.95
CA LEU A 102 5.00 15.18 4.08
C LEU A 102 3.54 14.85 3.73
N ILE A 103 2.85 15.69 2.94
CA ILE A 103 1.42 15.56 2.66
C ILE A 103 1.06 14.16 2.14
N PRO A 104 1.77 13.55 1.16
CA PRO A 104 1.44 12.20 0.70
C PRO A 104 1.45 11.16 1.83
N ARG A 105 2.46 11.22 2.70
CA ARG A 105 2.56 10.29 3.83
C ARG A 105 1.47 10.55 4.87
N MET A 106 1.18 11.82 5.20
CA MET A 106 0.09 12.16 6.11
C MET A 106 -1.26 11.65 5.61
N MET A 107 -1.53 11.73 4.30
CA MET A 107 -2.75 11.21 3.69
C MET A 107 -2.85 9.70 3.87
N THR A 108 -1.80 8.95 3.56
CA THR A 108 -1.83 7.48 3.67
C THR A 108 -1.88 7.00 5.13
N GLU A 109 -1.22 7.70 6.07
CA GLU A 109 -1.36 7.40 7.50
C GLU A 109 -2.77 7.70 8.04
N GLN A 110 -3.43 8.72 7.52
CA GLN A 110 -4.84 8.98 7.84
C GLN A 110 -5.75 7.83 7.35
N ALA A 111 -5.51 7.30 6.17
CA ALA A 111 -6.25 6.13 5.67
C ALA A 111 -5.92 4.88 6.49
N HIS A 112 -4.63 4.66 6.81
CA HIS A 112 -4.17 3.57 7.68
C HIS A 112 -4.86 3.59 9.04
N SER A 113 -4.93 4.75 9.70
CA SER A 113 -5.59 4.89 11.00
C SER A 113 -7.08 4.54 10.99
N LYS A 114 -7.76 4.73 9.84
CA LYS A 114 -9.19 4.44 9.68
C LYS A 114 -9.49 3.00 9.26
N THR A 115 -8.59 2.39 8.50
CA THR A 115 -8.86 1.11 7.82
C THR A 115 -7.99 -0.04 8.29
N GLY A 116 -6.89 0.25 8.99
CA GLY A 116 -5.84 -0.74 9.28
C GLY A 116 -5.05 -1.18 8.05
N ILE A 117 -5.13 -0.43 6.92
CA ILE A 117 -4.45 -0.74 5.65
C ILE A 117 -3.35 0.30 5.44
N ASP A 118 -2.09 -0.11 5.55
CA ASP A 118 -0.90 0.73 5.36
C ASP A 118 -0.37 0.58 3.92
N ILE A 119 -0.55 1.61 3.10
CA ILE A 119 0.02 1.68 1.75
C ILE A 119 0.94 2.90 1.67
N HIS A 120 2.24 2.67 1.51
CA HIS A 120 3.17 3.80 1.35
C HIS A 120 2.93 4.53 0.02
N PRO A 121 2.89 5.88 -0.01
CA PRO A 121 2.60 6.63 -1.23
C PRO A 121 3.65 6.44 -2.35
N GLY A 122 4.85 5.97 -2.02
CA GLY A 122 5.90 5.63 -3.00
C GLY A 122 5.70 4.30 -3.72
N ALA A 123 4.85 3.40 -3.24
CA ALA A 123 4.54 2.16 -3.93
C ALA A 123 3.96 2.43 -5.31
N THR A 124 4.22 1.54 -6.28
CA THR A 124 3.64 1.62 -7.63
C THR A 124 2.62 0.50 -7.79
N ILE A 125 1.36 0.83 -8.06
CA ILE A 125 0.26 -0.14 -8.14
C ILE A 125 -0.48 0.01 -9.47
N GLY A 126 -0.58 -1.09 -10.22
CA GLY A 126 -1.29 -1.17 -11.49
C GLY A 126 -2.81 -1.02 -11.39
N LYS A 127 -3.52 -1.28 -12.49
CA LYS A 127 -4.98 -1.24 -12.59
C LYS A 127 -5.62 -2.52 -12.04
N TYR A 128 -6.92 -2.46 -11.74
CA TYR A 128 -7.70 -3.60 -11.23
C TYR A 128 -7.12 -4.17 -9.92
N PHE A 129 -6.65 -3.29 -9.05
CA PHE A 129 -6.13 -3.69 -7.76
C PHE A 129 -7.27 -3.85 -6.75
N PHE A 130 -7.34 -5.00 -6.09
CA PHE A 130 -8.39 -5.30 -5.12
C PHE A 130 -7.81 -5.73 -3.78
N ILE A 131 -8.26 -5.07 -2.72
CA ILE A 131 -8.02 -5.44 -1.32
C ILE A 131 -9.32 -5.96 -0.73
N ASP A 132 -9.31 -7.23 -0.32
CA ASP A 132 -10.44 -7.90 0.31
C ASP A 132 -10.24 -7.92 1.84
N HIS A 133 -11.23 -7.46 2.60
CA HIS A 133 -11.18 -7.16 4.04
C HIS A 133 -10.13 -6.09 4.39
N GLY A 134 -8.88 -6.40 4.27
CA GLY A 134 -7.75 -5.49 4.23
C GLY A 134 -7.05 -5.20 5.55
N THR A 135 -7.68 -5.34 6.69
CA THR A 135 -7.06 -5.02 8.00
C THR A 135 -5.69 -5.71 8.15
N GLY A 136 -4.67 -4.92 8.50
CA GLY A 136 -3.31 -5.43 8.72
C GLY A 136 -2.48 -5.61 7.44
N ILE A 137 -2.96 -5.14 6.28
CA ILE A 137 -2.13 -5.06 5.06
C ILE A 137 -1.03 -4.00 5.25
N VAL A 138 0.19 -4.35 4.82
CA VAL A 138 1.33 -3.43 4.74
C VAL A 138 1.95 -3.51 3.36
N ILE A 139 1.99 -2.38 2.63
CA ILE A 139 2.63 -2.24 1.32
C ILE A 139 3.74 -1.19 1.42
N GLY A 140 4.99 -1.65 1.39
CA GLY A 140 6.17 -0.82 1.58
C GLY A 140 6.50 0.08 0.39
N GLU A 141 7.30 1.11 0.63
CA GLU A 141 7.61 2.23 -0.27
C GLU A 141 8.04 1.83 -1.69
N THR A 142 8.94 0.86 -1.81
CA THR A 142 9.52 0.48 -3.11
C THR A 142 8.85 -0.75 -3.73
N THR A 143 7.65 -1.11 -3.25
CA THR A 143 6.85 -2.21 -3.80
C THR A 143 6.35 -1.85 -5.19
N ILE A 144 6.42 -2.81 -6.10
CA ILE A 144 5.82 -2.72 -7.43
C ILE A 144 4.74 -3.80 -7.53
N ILE A 145 3.53 -3.42 -7.86
CA ILE A 145 2.38 -4.32 -8.04
C ILE A 145 1.83 -4.12 -9.45
N GLY A 146 1.70 -5.21 -10.19
CA GLY A 146 1.12 -5.24 -11.53
C GLY A 146 -0.39 -5.04 -11.56
N CYS A 147 -1.02 -5.42 -12.66
CA CYS A 147 -2.46 -5.33 -12.85
C CYS A 147 -3.18 -6.60 -12.36
N HIS A 148 -4.47 -6.46 -12.01
CA HIS A 148 -5.33 -7.58 -11.58
C HIS A 148 -4.77 -8.35 -10.37
N VAL A 149 -4.18 -7.64 -9.42
CA VAL A 149 -3.66 -8.24 -8.18
C VAL A 149 -4.70 -8.16 -7.07
N LYS A 150 -4.92 -9.28 -6.37
CA LYS A 150 -5.82 -9.39 -5.23
C LYS A 150 -5.02 -9.69 -3.95
N LEU A 151 -5.21 -8.87 -2.91
CA LEU A 151 -4.63 -9.06 -1.58
C LEU A 151 -5.74 -9.25 -0.54
N TYR A 152 -5.52 -10.20 0.36
CA TYR A 152 -6.36 -10.40 1.54
C TYR A 152 -5.75 -9.77 2.78
N GLN A 153 -6.54 -9.71 3.87
CA GLN A 153 -6.12 -9.12 5.14
C GLN A 153 -4.80 -9.70 5.67
N GLY A 154 -4.02 -8.85 6.34
CA GLY A 154 -2.77 -9.23 6.99
C GLY A 154 -1.60 -9.52 6.04
N VAL A 155 -1.75 -9.28 4.74
CA VAL A 155 -0.64 -9.44 3.78
C VAL A 155 0.41 -8.35 4.00
N THR A 156 1.67 -8.76 4.07
CA THR A 156 2.81 -7.85 4.17
C THR A 156 3.72 -7.95 2.95
N LEU A 157 3.88 -6.82 2.23
CA LEU A 157 4.88 -6.63 1.17
C LEU A 157 5.99 -5.74 1.73
N GLY A 158 6.98 -6.36 2.36
CA GLY A 158 7.93 -5.71 3.25
C GLY A 158 9.40 -5.82 2.84
N ALA A 159 10.26 -5.14 3.60
CA ALA A 159 11.69 -5.31 3.49
C ALA A 159 12.15 -6.56 4.26
N LEU A 160 13.17 -7.25 3.73
CA LEU A 160 13.75 -8.43 4.39
C LEU A 160 14.46 -8.03 5.71
N SER A 161 15.06 -6.85 5.75
CA SER A 161 15.70 -6.31 6.94
C SER A 161 15.70 -4.77 6.90
N THR A 162 15.50 -4.17 8.06
CA THR A 162 15.58 -2.71 8.26
C THR A 162 16.83 -2.29 9.08
N LYS A 163 17.74 -3.23 9.35
CA LYS A 163 18.96 -2.97 10.18
C LYS A 163 19.86 -1.84 9.64
N GLY A 164 19.78 -1.56 8.33
CA GLY A 164 20.50 -0.43 7.72
C GLY A 164 19.96 0.95 8.07
N GLY A 165 18.76 1.06 8.65
CA GLY A 165 18.13 2.33 9.00
C GLY A 165 18.11 3.30 7.82
N GLN A 166 18.55 4.56 8.05
CA GLN A 166 18.57 5.61 7.02
C GLN A 166 19.46 5.31 5.80
N LYS A 167 20.43 4.38 5.90
CA LYS A 167 21.23 3.94 4.75
C LYS A 167 20.41 3.20 3.69
N LEU A 168 19.22 2.73 4.03
CA LEU A 168 18.29 2.09 3.12
C LEU A 168 17.34 3.08 2.43
N ARG A 169 17.49 4.39 2.69
CA ARG A 169 16.74 5.42 1.99
C ARG A 169 17.03 5.32 0.48
N ASP A 170 16.00 5.44 -0.33
CA ASP A 170 16.06 5.36 -1.80
C ASP A 170 16.60 4.03 -2.37
N VAL A 171 16.85 3.02 -1.52
CA VAL A 171 17.22 1.67 -1.94
C VAL A 171 15.98 0.81 -2.11
N ARG A 172 15.93 0.08 -3.22
CA ARG A 172 14.87 -0.92 -3.43
C ARG A 172 14.97 -2.02 -2.38
N ARG A 173 13.91 -2.18 -1.59
CA ARG A 173 13.89 -3.12 -0.45
C ARG A 173 12.60 -3.91 -0.31
N HIS A 174 11.61 -3.66 -1.18
CA HIS A 174 10.31 -4.32 -1.16
C HIS A 174 10.08 -5.12 -2.44
N PRO A 175 9.24 -6.17 -2.41
CA PRO A 175 9.07 -7.11 -3.52
C PRO A 175 8.39 -6.49 -4.74
N THR A 176 8.52 -7.22 -5.86
CA THR A 176 7.73 -6.99 -7.08
C THR A 176 6.69 -8.09 -7.21
N ILE A 177 5.46 -7.70 -7.45
CA ILE A 177 4.31 -8.57 -7.67
C ILE A 177 3.86 -8.37 -9.12
N GLY A 178 3.86 -9.44 -9.90
CA GLY A 178 3.42 -9.45 -11.30
C GLY A 178 1.91 -9.35 -11.46
N ASP A 179 1.46 -9.41 -12.70
CA ASP A 179 0.03 -9.36 -13.04
C ASP A 179 -0.72 -10.62 -12.61
N ASN A 180 -2.02 -10.50 -12.36
CA ASN A 180 -2.91 -11.63 -12.07
C ASN A 180 -2.50 -12.46 -10.82
N VAL A 181 -1.80 -11.86 -9.88
CA VAL A 181 -1.36 -12.52 -8.65
C VAL A 181 -2.43 -12.41 -7.57
N THR A 182 -2.66 -13.53 -6.86
CA THR A 182 -3.53 -13.55 -5.67
C THR A 182 -2.72 -13.94 -4.44
N ILE A 183 -2.79 -13.12 -3.39
CA ILE A 183 -2.07 -13.35 -2.13
C ILE A 183 -3.10 -13.45 -1.00
N TYR A 184 -3.21 -14.65 -0.41
CA TYR A 184 -4.15 -14.91 0.67
C TYR A 184 -3.65 -14.43 2.02
N SER A 185 -4.58 -14.40 2.97
CA SER A 185 -4.46 -13.76 4.27
C SER A 185 -3.20 -14.13 5.05
N GLY A 186 -2.60 -13.13 5.71
CA GLY A 186 -1.45 -13.32 6.60
C GLY A 186 -0.13 -13.69 5.92
N ALA A 187 -0.09 -13.74 4.58
CA ALA A 187 1.15 -14.04 3.88
C ALA A 187 2.13 -12.85 3.94
N SER A 188 3.42 -13.13 4.14
CA SER A 188 4.50 -12.14 4.13
C SER A 188 5.43 -12.40 2.96
N ILE A 189 5.61 -11.42 2.09
CA ILE A 189 6.54 -11.43 0.96
C ILE A 189 7.57 -10.34 1.20
N LEU A 190 8.84 -10.71 1.34
CA LEU A 190 9.88 -9.81 1.80
C LEU A 190 11.07 -9.76 0.84
N GLY A 191 11.66 -8.55 0.70
CA GLY A 191 12.93 -8.34 0.03
C GLY A 191 12.82 -7.70 -1.36
N GLY A 192 13.73 -6.78 -1.67
CA GLY A 192 13.76 -6.02 -2.93
C GLY A 192 14.07 -6.86 -4.17
N GLU A 193 14.75 -7.98 -4.00
CA GLU A 193 15.07 -8.92 -5.10
C GLU A 193 13.97 -9.98 -5.29
N THR A 194 12.99 -10.05 -4.39
CA THR A 194 11.90 -11.02 -4.46
C THR A 194 10.90 -10.59 -5.54
N VAL A 195 10.72 -11.44 -6.54
CA VAL A 195 9.76 -11.25 -7.63
C VAL A 195 8.75 -12.38 -7.62
N ILE A 196 7.49 -12.03 -7.49
CA ILE A 196 6.35 -12.96 -7.65
C ILE A 196 5.84 -12.77 -9.08
N GLU A 197 6.11 -13.75 -9.94
CA GLU A 197 5.77 -13.64 -11.36
C GLU A 197 4.25 -13.74 -11.61
N GLU A 198 3.83 -13.46 -12.84
CA GLU A 198 2.43 -13.41 -13.26
C GLU A 198 1.65 -14.71 -12.91
N GLY A 199 0.39 -14.54 -12.50
CA GLY A 199 -0.55 -15.64 -12.26
C GLY A 199 -0.22 -16.53 -11.05
N VAL A 200 0.71 -16.11 -10.20
CA VAL A 200 1.05 -16.84 -8.97
C VAL A 200 -0.07 -16.71 -7.95
N VAL A 201 -0.35 -17.82 -7.25
CA VAL A 201 -1.29 -17.85 -6.12
C VAL A 201 -0.52 -18.22 -4.86
N ILE A 202 -0.53 -17.32 -3.86
CA ILE A 202 0.14 -17.55 -2.57
C ILE A 202 -0.92 -17.84 -1.50
N GLY A 203 -0.85 -19.03 -0.93
CA GLY A 203 -1.71 -19.45 0.17
C GLY A 203 -1.46 -18.69 1.46
N GLY A 204 -2.48 -18.65 2.32
CA GLY A 204 -2.42 -17.89 3.57
C GLY A 204 -1.28 -18.31 4.50
N ASN A 205 -0.83 -17.35 5.32
CA ASN A 205 0.25 -17.51 6.29
C ASN A 205 1.60 -18.02 5.72
N SER A 206 1.81 -17.83 4.41
CA SER A 206 3.09 -18.15 3.76
C SER A 206 4.14 -17.09 4.05
N PHE A 207 5.39 -17.51 4.28
CA PHE A 207 6.52 -16.61 4.48
C PHE A 207 7.50 -16.74 3.31
N ILE A 208 7.55 -15.73 2.43
CA ILE A 208 8.23 -15.79 1.15
C ILE A 208 9.38 -14.78 1.13
N THR A 209 10.60 -15.25 0.88
CA THR A 209 11.82 -14.46 0.76
C THR A 209 12.57 -14.70 -0.54
N GLN A 210 11.99 -15.49 -1.46
CA GLN A 210 12.57 -15.85 -2.74
C GLN A 210 11.56 -15.69 -3.85
N SER A 211 12.06 -15.44 -5.06
CA SER A 211 11.21 -15.29 -6.25
C SER A 211 10.44 -16.55 -6.60
N ILE A 212 9.22 -16.38 -7.10
CA ILE A 212 8.32 -17.48 -7.48
C ILE A 212 7.95 -17.32 -8.93
N LYS A 213 8.10 -18.41 -9.69
CA LYS A 213 7.88 -18.48 -11.13
C LYS A 213 6.39 -18.45 -11.50
N LYS A 214 6.13 -17.92 -12.69
CA LYS A 214 4.81 -17.75 -13.30
C LYS A 214 3.89 -18.97 -13.09
N GLY A 215 2.63 -18.70 -12.70
CA GLY A 215 1.57 -19.69 -12.57
C GLY A 215 1.72 -20.68 -11.40
N THR A 216 2.74 -20.50 -10.54
CA THR A 216 2.96 -21.37 -9.39
C THR A 216 1.88 -21.14 -8.32
N LYS A 217 1.41 -22.25 -7.70
CA LYS A 217 0.60 -22.20 -6.49
C LYS A 217 1.43 -22.59 -5.29
N VAL A 218 1.52 -21.71 -4.30
CA VAL A 218 2.22 -21.93 -3.04
C VAL A 218 1.20 -22.20 -1.96
N SER A 219 1.42 -23.25 -1.17
CA SER A 219 0.61 -23.56 0.01
C SER A 219 1.49 -24.01 1.15
N VAL A 220 1.11 -23.67 2.38
CA VAL A 220 1.76 -24.20 3.58
C VAL A 220 1.29 -25.64 3.78
N ARG A 221 2.24 -26.58 3.83
CA ARG A 221 1.95 -27.98 4.10
C ARG A 221 1.92 -28.20 5.61
N ASN A 222 0.76 -28.61 6.16
CA ASN A 222 0.51 -28.97 7.56
C ASN A 222 1.35 -28.20 8.60
N GLN A 223 0.76 -27.20 9.23
CA GLN A 223 1.22 -26.79 10.56
C GLN A 223 0.92 -27.98 11.48
N GLU A 224 1.94 -28.60 12.06
CA GLU A 224 1.75 -29.61 13.09
C GLU A 224 1.08 -28.95 14.30
N LEU A 225 -0.17 -29.29 14.55
CA LEU A 225 -0.89 -28.85 15.75
C LEU A 225 -0.60 -29.89 16.83
N ILE A 226 0.02 -29.44 17.93
CA ILE A 226 0.20 -30.27 19.11
C ILE A 226 -1.00 -30.05 20.02
N TYR A 227 -1.79 -31.09 20.24
CA TYR A 227 -2.93 -31.05 21.15
C TYR A 227 -2.48 -31.56 22.53
N HIS A 228 -2.64 -30.72 23.55
CA HIS A 228 -2.49 -31.13 24.95
C HIS A 228 -3.87 -31.42 25.51
N SER A 229 -4.10 -32.63 26.01
CA SER A 229 -5.33 -32.98 26.74
C SER A 229 -5.38 -32.20 28.05
N GLY A 230 -6.56 -31.68 28.42
CA GLY A 230 -6.76 -30.71 29.51
C GLY A 230 -6.51 -31.27 30.94
N ASP A 231 -6.04 -32.53 31.11
CA ASP A 231 -5.81 -33.17 32.39
C ASP A 231 -4.39 -32.99 32.97
N ALA A 232 -3.54 -32.22 32.27
CA ALA A 232 -2.20 -31.90 32.77
C ALA A 232 -1.98 -30.37 32.70
N VAL A 233 -2.33 -29.68 33.77
CA VAL A 233 -1.84 -28.32 33.99
C VAL A 233 -0.38 -28.40 34.43
N SER A 234 0.52 -28.62 33.47
CA SER A 234 1.93 -28.33 33.67
C SER A 234 2.21 -27.00 32.98
N TYR A 235 2.52 -26.00 33.76
CA TYR A 235 3.08 -24.75 33.27
C TYR A 235 4.46 -25.02 32.67
N THR A 236 4.48 -25.37 31.39
CA THR A 236 5.71 -25.26 30.62
C THR A 236 5.73 -23.89 30.01
N HIS A 237 6.71 -23.07 30.44
CA HIS A 237 7.01 -21.82 29.76
C HIS A 237 7.21 -22.11 28.28
N LEU A 238 6.35 -21.52 27.43
CA LEU A 238 6.61 -21.45 25.99
C LEU A 238 7.85 -20.60 25.78
N THR A 239 9.02 -21.22 25.79
CA THR A 239 10.21 -20.59 25.27
C THR A 239 10.05 -20.51 23.76
N LEU A 240 9.86 -19.30 23.23
CA LEU A 240 10.02 -19.04 21.81
C LEU A 240 11.43 -19.55 21.41
N PRO A 241 11.56 -20.29 20.31
CA PRO A 241 12.88 -20.67 19.82
C PRO A 241 13.65 -19.40 19.50
N THR A 242 14.64 -19.09 20.34
CA THR A 242 15.65 -18.09 20.02
C THR A 242 16.56 -18.70 18.97
N ASN A 243 16.27 -18.47 17.71
CA ASN A 243 17.26 -18.66 16.68
C ASN A 243 18.34 -17.59 16.86
N SER A 244 19.39 -17.98 17.57
CA SER A 244 20.69 -17.36 17.48
C SER A 244 21.25 -17.62 16.08
N LEU A 245 21.39 -16.55 15.29
CA LEU A 245 22.55 -16.15 14.45
C LEU A 245 22.12 -15.04 13.52
#